data_6664878d676d9218d7e9e713c06b973b
#
_entry.id   6664878d676d9218d7e9e713c06b973b
#
_cell.length_a   1.000
_cell.length_b   1.000
_cell.length_c   1.000
_cell.angle_alpha   90.00
_cell.angle_beta   90.00
_cell.angle_gamma   90.00
#
_symmetry.space_group_name_H-M   'P 1'
#
loop_
_entity.id
_entity.type
_entity.pdbx_description
1 polymer ?
#
loop_
_entity_poly.entity_id
_entity_poly.type
_entity_poly.pdbx_seq_one_letter_code
_entity_poly.pdbx_strand_id
1 'polypeptide(L)'
;MSTTAPAVELMKIGDEIVIPKPENGVTRIIMKFGGSSLATAERVVYVTKLIKKHYEQGYKPVIVCSAMGKTTNTLLSAGDFALTGQIYVDSLRTLHLSVANTLALPNSTITQLNELLDDLERLLEGVKYIGELSPRTKDTLVSFGERMSVRIVSATLNKVCVFHADRLY
;
A
#
# COMPACT_ATOMS: atom_id res chain seq x y z
N MET A 1 -24.64 27.09 -2.19
CA MET A 1 -23.82 27.56 -1.06
C MET A 1 -22.69 26.56 -0.88
N SER A 2 -21.49 26.95 -1.29
CA SER A 2 -20.28 26.09 -1.21
C SER A 2 -19.73 26.22 0.22
N THR A 3 -19.88 25.17 1.02
CA THR A 3 -19.23 25.07 2.33
C THR A 3 -17.79 24.57 2.12
N THR A 4 -16.86 25.48 1.96
CA THR A 4 -15.44 25.20 2.09
C THR A 4 -15.19 24.71 3.52
N ALA A 5 -14.74 23.48 3.69
CA ALA A 5 -14.29 22.98 4.99
C ALA A 5 -13.15 23.89 5.50
N PRO A 6 -13.12 24.25 6.80
CA PRO A 6 -12.05 25.08 7.35
C PRO A 6 -10.70 24.37 7.17
N ALA A 7 -9.70 25.14 6.70
CA ALA A 7 -8.34 24.67 6.63
C ALA A 7 -7.86 24.33 8.06
N VAL A 8 -7.35 23.12 8.26
CA VAL A 8 -6.77 22.72 9.55
C VAL A 8 -5.42 23.42 9.67
N GLU A 9 -5.31 24.35 10.57
CA GLU A 9 -4.07 25.04 10.90
C GLU A 9 -3.17 24.06 11.69
N LEU A 10 -2.03 23.71 11.10
CA LEU A 10 -1.08 22.80 11.75
C LEU A 10 -0.31 23.55 12.84
N MET A 11 -0.58 23.24 14.09
CA MET A 11 0.21 23.75 15.22
C MET A 11 1.52 22.95 15.32
N LYS A 12 2.66 23.65 15.26
CA LYS A 12 3.98 23.09 15.60
C LYS A 12 4.28 23.38 17.07
N ILE A 13 4.50 22.33 17.87
CA ILE A 13 5.05 22.45 19.21
C ILE A 13 6.40 21.73 19.18
N GLY A 14 7.49 22.48 19.07
CA GLY A 14 8.83 21.92 18.83
C GLY A 14 8.91 21.28 17.44
N ASP A 15 9.51 20.10 17.33
CA ASP A 15 9.61 19.32 16.11
C ASP A 15 8.39 18.40 15.87
N GLU A 16 7.40 18.41 16.78
CA GLU A 16 6.21 17.57 16.68
C GLU A 16 5.06 18.34 16.04
N ILE A 17 4.49 17.80 14.95
CA ILE A 17 3.28 18.33 14.32
C ILE A 17 2.09 17.83 15.14
N VAL A 18 1.47 18.74 15.91
CA VAL A 18 0.25 18.42 16.64
C VAL A 18 -0.95 18.70 15.74
N ILE A 19 -1.70 17.65 15.41
CA ILE A 19 -2.98 17.78 14.71
C ILE A 19 -4.04 18.07 15.77
N PRO A 20 -4.73 19.25 15.71
CA PRO A 20 -5.76 19.58 16.70
C PRO A 20 -6.87 18.53 16.72
N LYS A 21 -7.29 18.10 17.91
CA LYS A 21 -8.50 17.26 18.02
C LYS A 21 -9.72 18.11 17.67
N PRO A 22 -10.67 17.57 16.89
CA PRO A 22 -11.91 18.26 16.63
C PRO A 22 -12.71 18.36 17.94
N GLU A 23 -13.19 19.54 18.25
CA GLU A 23 -14.02 19.76 19.43
C GLU A 23 -15.39 19.08 19.33
N ASN A 24 -15.91 18.87 18.11
CA ASN A 24 -17.21 18.24 17.87
C ASN A 24 -17.19 17.46 16.55
N GLY A 25 -16.82 16.19 16.57
CA GLY A 25 -16.97 15.30 15.40
C GLY A 25 -15.81 14.35 15.15
N VAL A 26 -15.98 13.49 14.14
CA VAL A 26 -14.97 12.53 13.71
C VAL A 26 -14.01 13.20 12.73
N THR A 27 -12.76 13.41 13.14
CA THR A 27 -11.73 13.91 12.21
C THR A 27 -11.16 12.79 11.37
N ARG A 28 -11.28 12.92 10.05
CA ARG A 28 -10.57 12.08 9.10
C ARG A 28 -9.19 12.68 8.83
N ILE A 29 -8.15 11.85 8.93
CA ILE A 29 -6.78 12.23 8.56
C ILE A 29 -6.32 11.35 7.40
N ILE A 30 -5.67 11.96 6.41
CA ILE A 30 -5.07 11.23 5.29
C ILE A 30 -3.62 10.96 5.64
N MET A 31 -3.24 9.67 5.69
CA MET A 31 -1.88 9.23 5.96
C MET A 31 -1.30 8.56 4.72
N LYS A 32 -0.32 9.23 4.07
CA LYS A 32 0.34 8.71 2.86
C LYS A 32 1.71 8.13 3.22
N PHE A 33 1.93 6.88 2.84
CA PHE A 33 3.18 6.16 3.04
C PHE A 33 3.86 5.87 1.69
N GLY A 34 5.09 6.37 1.54
CA GLY A 34 5.91 6.15 0.35
C GLY A 34 6.54 4.75 0.35
N GLY A 35 7.11 4.36 -0.79
CA GLY A 35 7.71 3.04 -0.99
C GLY A 35 8.81 2.70 0.01
N SER A 36 9.66 3.68 0.37
CA SER A 36 10.69 3.49 1.39
C SER A 36 10.13 3.18 2.78
N SER A 37 8.97 3.76 3.11
CA SER A 37 8.29 3.51 4.39
C SER A 37 7.65 2.12 4.47
N LEU A 38 7.49 1.44 3.34
CA LEU A 38 6.86 0.12 3.23
C LEU A 38 7.84 -0.97 2.74
N ALA A 39 9.14 -0.65 2.63
CA ALA A 39 10.13 -1.48 1.94
C ALA A 39 10.43 -2.83 2.62
N THR A 40 10.17 -2.98 3.91
CA THR A 40 10.45 -4.20 4.69
C THR A 40 9.32 -4.52 5.65
N ALA A 41 9.30 -5.76 6.17
CA ALA A 41 8.33 -6.20 7.16
C ALA A 41 8.34 -5.32 8.41
N GLU A 42 9.52 -4.95 8.92
CA GLU A 42 9.68 -4.09 10.10
C GLU A 42 9.07 -2.71 9.87
N ARG A 43 9.28 -2.15 8.67
CA ARG A 43 8.71 -0.84 8.30
C ARG A 43 7.20 -0.90 8.17
N VAL A 44 6.65 -1.97 7.61
CA VAL A 44 5.19 -2.19 7.57
C VAL A 44 4.63 -2.25 8.99
N VAL A 45 5.28 -2.99 9.91
CA VAL A 45 4.87 -3.03 11.33
C VAL A 45 4.93 -1.64 11.97
N TYR A 46 5.99 -0.86 11.70
CA TYR A 46 6.09 0.50 12.22
C TYR A 46 4.94 1.40 11.72
N VAL A 47 4.67 1.36 10.41
CA VAL A 47 3.57 2.11 9.80
C VAL A 47 2.22 1.72 10.40
N THR A 48 1.97 0.43 10.57
CA THR A 48 0.70 -0.05 11.14
C THR A 48 0.52 0.36 12.61
N LYS A 49 1.61 0.36 13.41
CA LYS A 49 1.59 0.91 14.78
C LYS A 49 1.29 2.40 14.80
N LEU A 50 1.85 3.18 13.87
CA LEU A 50 1.58 4.60 13.74
C LEU A 50 0.12 4.87 13.39
N ILE A 51 -0.44 4.11 12.44
CA ILE A 51 -1.86 4.20 12.07
C ILE A 51 -2.75 3.87 13.30
N LYS A 52 -2.43 2.79 14.01
CA LYS A 52 -3.15 2.38 15.22
C LYS A 52 -3.13 3.48 16.28
N LYS A 53 -1.97 4.09 16.55
CA LYS A 53 -1.84 5.20 17.50
C LYS A 53 -2.82 6.33 17.19
N HIS A 54 -2.91 6.76 15.92
CA HIS A 54 -3.83 7.83 15.53
C HIS A 54 -5.30 7.40 15.64
N TYR A 55 -5.61 6.15 15.28
CA TYR A 55 -6.95 5.61 15.46
C TYR A 55 -7.37 5.60 16.93
N GLU A 56 -6.50 5.16 17.85
CA GLU A 56 -6.73 5.15 19.31
C GLU A 56 -6.88 6.56 19.90
N GLN A 57 -6.31 7.56 19.23
CA GLN A 57 -6.49 8.98 19.59
C GLN A 57 -7.84 9.57 19.11
N GLY A 58 -8.69 8.76 18.44
CA GLY A 58 -10.02 9.16 17.99
C GLY A 58 -10.07 9.69 16.56
N TYR A 59 -8.95 9.64 15.81
CA TYR A 59 -8.96 9.96 14.38
C TYR A 59 -9.52 8.79 13.55
N LYS A 60 -10.05 9.09 12.35
CA LYS A 60 -10.37 8.08 11.33
C LYS A 60 -9.33 8.17 10.19
N PRO A 61 -8.27 7.36 10.22
CA PRO A 61 -7.24 7.40 9.21
C PRO A 61 -7.76 6.89 7.86
N VAL A 62 -7.46 7.64 6.79
CA VAL A 62 -7.57 7.20 5.40
C VAL A 62 -6.14 6.94 4.91
N ILE A 63 -5.84 5.69 4.56
CA ILE A 63 -4.48 5.25 4.30
C ILE A 63 -4.23 5.22 2.79
N VAL A 64 -3.15 5.87 2.35
CA VAL A 64 -2.66 5.84 0.96
C VAL A 64 -1.27 5.20 0.95
N CYS A 65 -1.16 4.03 0.33
CA CYS A 65 0.09 3.29 0.21
C CYS A 65 0.66 3.39 -1.21
N SER A 66 1.95 3.68 -1.31
CA SER A 66 2.73 3.51 -2.54
C SER A 66 3.20 2.05 -2.65
N ALA A 67 3.72 1.67 -3.80
CA ALA A 67 4.37 0.37 -3.99
C ALA A 67 5.56 0.20 -3.02
N MET A 68 5.86 -1.04 -2.60
CA MET A 68 6.90 -1.36 -1.64
C MET A 68 8.31 -1.14 -2.25
N GLY A 69 9.16 -0.41 -1.53
CA GLY A 69 10.57 -0.24 -1.91
C GLY A 69 10.76 0.28 -3.34
N LYS A 70 11.43 -0.51 -4.18
CA LYS A 70 11.70 -0.21 -5.59
C LYS A 70 10.76 -0.92 -6.57
N THR A 71 9.64 -1.45 -6.09
CA THR A 71 8.69 -2.26 -6.89
C THR A 71 8.27 -1.57 -8.18
N THR A 72 7.96 -0.26 -8.15
CA THR A 72 7.56 0.49 -9.36
C THR A 72 8.64 0.43 -10.44
N ASN A 73 9.92 0.65 -10.08
CA ASN A 73 11.03 0.56 -11.03
C ASN A 73 11.19 -0.86 -11.57
N THR A 74 11.06 -1.87 -10.72
CA THR A 74 11.13 -3.28 -11.12
C THR A 74 10.00 -3.65 -12.08
N LEU A 75 8.78 -3.16 -11.84
CA LEU A 75 7.63 -3.35 -12.74
C LEU A 75 7.88 -2.72 -14.12
N LEU A 76 8.36 -1.48 -14.15
CA LEU A 76 8.69 -0.81 -15.42
C LEU A 76 9.77 -1.58 -16.20
N SER A 77 10.84 -1.99 -15.51
CA SER A 77 11.89 -2.82 -16.13
C SER A 77 11.34 -4.16 -16.63
N ALA A 78 10.43 -4.80 -15.90
CA ALA A 78 9.80 -6.05 -16.34
C ALA A 78 8.97 -5.83 -17.63
N GLY A 79 8.29 -4.70 -17.75
CA GLY A 79 7.60 -4.31 -18.99
C GLY A 79 8.55 -4.13 -20.18
N ASP A 80 9.69 -3.46 -19.96
CA ASP A 80 10.71 -3.28 -20.99
C ASP A 80 11.37 -4.62 -21.41
N PHE A 81 11.62 -5.52 -20.46
CA PHE A 81 12.11 -6.87 -20.73
C PHE A 81 11.09 -7.72 -21.51
N ALA A 82 9.80 -7.58 -21.21
CA ALA A 82 8.75 -8.29 -21.95
C ALA A 82 8.75 -7.93 -23.45
N LEU A 83 9.06 -6.68 -23.81
CA LEU A 83 9.24 -6.28 -25.23
C LEU A 83 10.38 -7.02 -25.93
N THR A 84 11.41 -7.48 -25.17
CA THR A 84 12.52 -8.28 -25.70
C THR A 84 12.28 -9.80 -25.60
N GLY A 85 11.07 -10.20 -25.22
CA GLY A 85 10.67 -11.61 -25.11
C GLY A 85 10.98 -12.28 -23.78
N GLN A 86 11.42 -11.53 -22.76
CA GLN A 86 11.81 -12.06 -21.45
C GLN A 86 10.82 -11.61 -20.37
N ILE A 87 10.40 -12.53 -19.51
CA ILE A 87 9.45 -12.25 -18.44
C ILE A 87 10.15 -12.47 -17.10
N TYR A 88 10.18 -11.42 -16.27
CA TYR A 88 10.83 -11.42 -14.96
C TYR A 88 9.86 -10.93 -13.88
N VAL A 89 9.29 -11.86 -13.12
CA VAL A 89 8.40 -11.57 -11.97
C VAL A 89 8.96 -12.11 -10.65
N ASP A 90 10.00 -12.94 -10.68
CA ASP A 90 10.49 -13.66 -9.49
C ASP A 90 10.97 -12.76 -8.38
N SER A 91 11.64 -11.65 -8.69
CA SER A 91 12.08 -10.68 -7.69
C SER A 91 10.90 -10.00 -6.99
N LEU A 92 9.82 -9.70 -7.72
CA LEU A 92 8.59 -9.14 -7.17
C LEU A 92 7.86 -10.17 -6.30
N ARG A 93 7.77 -11.41 -6.78
CA ARG A 93 7.20 -12.55 -6.05
C ARG A 93 7.95 -12.79 -4.74
N THR A 94 9.27 -12.87 -4.81
CA THR A 94 10.13 -13.06 -3.64
C THR A 94 9.96 -11.93 -2.62
N LEU A 95 10.00 -10.67 -3.05
CA LEU A 95 9.85 -9.52 -2.15
C LEU A 95 8.52 -9.57 -1.39
N HIS A 96 7.40 -9.64 -2.10
CA HIS A 96 6.08 -9.51 -1.48
C HIS A 96 5.70 -10.73 -0.64
N LEU A 97 6.02 -11.94 -1.10
CA LEU A 97 5.74 -13.17 -0.35
C LEU A 97 6.66 -13.31 0.87
N SER A 98 7.95 -12.92 0.78
CA SER A 98 8.83 -12.96 1.95
C SER A 98 8.36 -12.02 3.04
N VAL A 99 7.94 -10.79 2.68
CA VAL A 99 7.36 -9.85 3.66
C VAL A 99 6.07 -10.40 4.26
N ALA A 100 5.17 -10.94 3.43
CA ALA A 100 3.92 -11.51 3.91
C ALA A 100 4.14 -12.70 4.85
N ASN A 101 5.10 -13.56 4.54
CA ASN A 101 5.48 -14.71 5.38
C ASN A 101 6.16 -14.25 6.69
N THR A 102 7.09 -13.29 6.63
CA THR A 102 7.73 -12.73 7.83
C THR A 102 6.70 -12.12 8.78
N LEU A 103 5.67 -11.47 8.23
CA LEU A 103 4.56 -10.92 9.02
C LEU A 103 3.55 -12.00 9.45
N ALA A 104 3.72 -13.25 9.04
CA ALA A 104 2.79 -14.36 9.24
C ALA A 104 1.35 -13.95 8.88
N LEU A 105 1.16 -13.41 7.68
CA LEU A 105 -0.15 -12.99 7.19
C LEU A 105 -1.04 -14.20 6.88
N PRO A 106 -2.37 -14.06 6.91
CA PRO A 106 -3.30 -15.14 6.61
C PRO A 106 -3.09 -15.73 5.20
N ASN A 107 -3.36 -17.02 5.03
CA ASN A 107 -3.28 -17.70 3.74
C ASN A 107 -4.14 -17.02 2.66
N SER A 108 -5.30 -16.45 3.02
CA SER A 108 -6.12 -15.66 2.10
C SER A 108 -5.37 -14.46 1.50
N THR A 109 -4.52 -13.79 2.28
CA THR A 109 -3.68 -12.69 1.78
C THR A 109 -2.58 -13.22 0.85
N ILE A 110 -1.95 -14.35 1.21
CA ILE A 110 -0.95 -15.02 0.35
C ILE A 110 -1.57 -15.40 -0.99
N THR A 111 -2.77 -15.99 -0.98
CA THR A 111 -3.51 -16.33 -2.21
C THR A 111 -3.76 -15.08 -3.07
N GLN A 112 -4.26 -13.99 -2.49
CA GLN A 112 -4.50 -12.74 -3.21
C GLN A 112 -3.21 -12.12 -3.80
N LEU A 113 -2.08 -12.26 -3.13
CA LEU A 113 -0.80 -11.80 -3.65
C LEU A 113 -0.35 -12.66 -4.84
N ASN A 114 -0.50 -13.99 -4.75
CA ASN A 114 -0.18 -14.90 -5.86
C ASN A 114 -1.08 -14.61 -7.07
N GLU A 115 -2.40 -14.44 -6.89
CA GLU A 115 -3.31 -14.07 -7.97
C GLU A 115 -2.87 -12.78 -8.69
N LEU A 116 -2.45 -11.76 -7.93
CA LEU A 116 -1.93 -10.52 -8.51
C LEU A 116 -0.63 -10.73 -9.28
N LEU A 117 0.27 -11.57 -8.78
CA LEU A 117 1.54 -11.88 -9.44
C LEU A 117 1.31 -12.70 -10.72
N ASP A 118 0.34 -13.62 -10.71
CA ASP A 118 -0.05 -14.39 -11.88
C ASP A 118 -0.76 -13.52 -12.94
N ASP A 119 -1.59 -12.54 -12.50
CA ASP A 119 -2.18 -11.53 -13.39
C ASP A 119 -1.11 -10.62 -14.01
N LEU A 120 -0.11 -10.22 -13.24
CA LEU A 120 1.04 -9.46 -13.72
C LEU A 120 1.81 -10.25 -14.79
N GLU A 121 2.08 -11.53 -14.55
CA GLU A 121 2.78 -12.38 -15.49
C GLU A 121 2.00 -12.51 -16.80
N ARG A 122 0.67 -12.73 -16.73
CA ARG A 122 -0.22 -12.74 -17.91
C ARG A 122 -0.20 -11.42 -18.68
N LEU A 123 -0.16 -10.27 -17.98
CA LEU A 123 -0.04 -8.97 -18.62
C LEU A 123 1.28 -8.84 -19.39
N LEU A 124 2.40 -9.27 -18.77
CA LEU A 124 3.73 -9.23 -19.40
C LEU A 124 3.82 -10.19 -20.59
N GLU A 125 3.20 -11.38 -20.53
CA GLU A 125 3.06 -12.27 -21.69
C GLU A 125 2.27 -11.61 -22.82
N GLY A 126 1.20 -10.88 -22.49
CA GLY A 126 0.46 -10.08 -23.48
C GLY A 126 1.33 -9.01 -24.13
N VAL A 127 2.12 -8.26 -23.35
CA VAL A 127 3.09 -7.26 -23.86
C VAL A 127 4.11 -7.91 -24.79
N LYS A 128 4.68 -9.05 -24.39
CA LYS A 128 5.61 -9.84 -25.18
C LYS A 128 4.99 -10.29 -26.52
N TYR A 129 3.75 -10.78 -26.49
CA TYR A 129 3.06 -11.29 -27.67
C TYR A 129 2.71 -10.18 -28.67
N ILE A 130 2.24 -9.03 -28.14
CA ILE A 130 1.84 -7.87 -28.97
C ILE A 130 3.07 -7.09 -29.43
N GLY A 131 4.18 -7.11 -28.67
CA GLY A 131 5.40 -6.32 -28.94
C GLY A 131 5.23 -4.82 -28.67
N GLU A 132 4.23 -4.45 -27.85
CA GLU A 132 3.93 -3.06 -27.53
C GLU A 132 3.66 -2.88 -26.02
N LEU A 133 4.20 -1.80 -25.46
CA LEU A 133 3.95 -1.35 -24.09
C LEU A 133 3.39 0.08 -24.11
N SER A 134 2.09 0.19 -24.35
CA SER A 134 1.40 1.49 -24.41
C SER A 134 1.44 2.23 -23.06
N PRO A 135 1.26 3.57 -23.01
CA PRO A 135 1.15 4.32 -21.76
C PRO A 135 0.09 3.73 -20.81
N ARG A 136 -1.07 3.36 -21.34
CA ARG A 136 -2.14 2.74 -20.54
C ARG A 136 -1.73 1.39 -19.96
N THR A 137 -0.99 0.59 -20.71
CA THR A 137 -0.45 -0.68 -20.21
C THR A 137 0.59 -0.45 -19.14
N LYS A 138 1.45 0.60 -19.27
CA LYS A 138 2.39 1.01 -18.21
C LYS A 138 1.66 1.42 -16.92
N ASP A 139 0.59 2.20 -17.01
CA ASP A 139 -0.22 2.59 -15.85
C ASP A 139 -0.83 1.36 -15.15
N THR A 140 -1.35 0.41 -15.94
CA THR A 140 -1.86 -0.86 -15.40
C THR A 140 -0.74 -1.65 -14.73
N LEU A 141 0.43 -1.74 -15.36
CA LEU A 141 1.59 -2.46 -14.88
C LEU A 141 2.06 -1.92 -13.51
N VAL A 142 2.26 -0.60 -13.39
CA VAL A 142 2.73 -0.02 -12.13
C VAL A 142 1.70 -0.15 -11.01
N SER A 143 0.41 -0.19 -11.32
CA SER A 143 -0.66 -0.33 -10.33
C SER A 143 -0.58 -1.63 -9.52
N PHE A 144 0.05 -2.68 -10.05
CA PHE A 144 0.25 -3.93 -9.31
C PHE A 144 1.05 -3.71 -8.02
N GLY A 145 2.02 -2.79 -8.03
CA GLY A 145 2.82 -2.47 -6.86
C GLY A 145 1.99 -1.94 -5.70
N GLU A 146 1.13 -0.96 -5.95
CA GLU A 146 0.23 -0.39 -4.96
C GLU A 146 -0.83 -1.41 -4.52
N ARG A 147 -1.37 -2.20 -5.44
CA ARG A 147 -2.37 -3.24 -5.15
C ARG A 147 -1.82 -4.32 -4.22
N MET A 148 -0.56 -4.75 -4.38
CA MET A 148 0.11 -5.70 -3.48
C MET A 148 0.41 -5.07 -2.12
N SER A 149 0.96 -3.85 -2.11
CA SER A 149 1.29 -3.09 -0.90
C SER A 149 0.08 -2.90 0.00
N VAL A 150 -1.06 -2.45 -0.55
CA VAL A 150 -2.30 -2.23 0.21
C VAL A 150 -2.80 -3.52 0.87
N ARG A 151 -2.70 -4.67 0.21
CA ARG A 151 -3.10 -5.97 0.79
C ARG A 151 -2.26 -6.35 1.99
N ILE A 152 -0.92 -6.18 1.87
CA ILE A 152 0.01 -6.45 2.97
C ILE A 152 -0.25 -5.53 4.16
N VAL A 153 -0.38 -4.23 3.92
CA VAL A 153 -0.64 -3.24 4.99
C VAL A 153 -2.00 -3.49 5.64
N SER A 154 -3.05 -3.73 4.86
CA SER A 154 -4.40 -4.01 5.38
C SER A 154 -4.43 -5.27 6.23
N ALA A 155 -3.82 -6.37 5.76
CA ALA A 155 -3.76 -7.63 6.51
C ALA A 155 -2.94 -7.48 7.80
N THR A 156 -1.85 -6.70 7.76
CA THR A 156 -1.04 -6.41 8.95
C THR A 156 -1.81 -5.56 9.95
N LEU A 157 -2.55 -4.55 9.47
CA LEU A 157 -3.43 -3.74 10.33
C LEU A 157 -4.49 -4.60 11.02
N ASN A 158 -5.16 -5.48 10.29
CA ASN A 158 -6.15 -6.39 10.85
C ASN A 158 -5.56 -7.33 11.91
N LYS A 159 -4.29 -7.70 11.77
CA LYS A 159 -3.57 -8.53 12.74
C LYS A 159 -3.14 -7.75 13.99
N VAL A 160 -2.66 -6.51 13.81
CA VAL A 160 -2.16 -5.64 14.90
C VAL A 160 -3.30 -4.92 15.60
N CYS A 161 -4.31 -4.52 14.84
CA CYS A 161 -5.57 -4.04 15.33
C CYS A 161 -6.52 -5.23 15.34
N VAL A 162 -6.60 -5.94 16.47
CA VAL A 162 -7.85 -6.62 16.80
C VAL A 162 -8.83 -5.47 16.97
N PHE A 163 -9.49 -5.05 15.89
CA PHE A 163 -10.65 -4.21 15.97
C PHE A 163 -11.63 -5.03 16.80
N HIS A 164 -11.82 -4.66 18.06
CA HIS A 164 -12.93 -5.16 18.81
C HIS A 164 -14.16 -4.74 18.05
N ALA A 165 -14.75 -5.67 17.32
CA ALA A 165 -16.03 -5.50 16.62
C ALA A 165 -17.15 -5.11 17.61
N ASP A 166 -16.86 -5.14 18.89
CA ASP A 166 -17.77 -4.89 20.02
C ASP A 166 -18.00 -3.41 20.35
N ARG A 167 -17.52 -2.47 19.51
CA ARG A 167 -17.78 -1.02 19.70
C ARG A 167 -18.43 -0.35 18.47
N LEU A 168 -19.30 -1.06 17.79
CA LEU A 168 -20.24 -0.49 16.83
C LEU A 168 -21.68 -0.63 17.37
N TYR A 169 -21.96 0.14 18.41
CA TYR A 169 -23.33 0.53 18.77
C TYR A 169 -23.34 2.00 19.17
#